data_758a88422c988ebbd120baa2e2a66a35
#
_entry.id   758a88422c988ebbd120baa2e2a66a35
#
_cell.length_a   1.000
_cell.length_b   1.000
_cell.length_c   1.000
_cell.angle_alpha   90.00
_cell.angle_beta   90.00
_cell.angle_gamma   90.00
#
_symmetry.space_group_name_H-M   'P 1'
#
loop_
_entity.id
_entity.type
_entity.pdbx_description
1 polymer ?
#
loop_
_entity_poly.entity_id
_entity_poly.type
_entity_poly.pdbx_seq_one_letter_code
_entity_poly.pdbx_strand_id
1 'polypeptide(L)'
;MRSYLATSLCGVFMAGCAWFCLWVIAFYFINDPELAILLFPFSLRLGMTLHTRTQYWPAIYVAEWGLAIALALLLDEPQWLTVLIASGLSIPATLFAKRYYYGDQNRHLLVMASIIMVTSLINVAVVGSHVPATYMVWLVSITGGLMLVPMCYLVWNYLFQNKWAPLSSYLIHNAVEFKIRHIALYSVLLVASILIQTSLPDELRRFAPFCMAIPIILLAVRYGWQGALLATLLNSVALIAAHSGTSKLEITDLLLSLSAQTITGILLGLAVQKQKDLNSKLRSELSRNQNLSRQLITAEESVRRDIARELHDEIGQNITAIRTQANIIKRVDAAEMSVRCAGTIESLSLNVYDTTKRLLTKLRPKMLDDLDLKDSVEQLIREMEFSDHGVDIQLNWQGDYSCLSDTLKVTLFRLCQESLNNAHKYAGASEIKIELILDDQAYLQISDNGVGFTAQDLLKGMGVRGMQERVQALGGKMTINANGPSSGTNISVTLPKV
;
A
#
# COMPACT_ATOMS: atom_id res chain seq x y z
N MET A 1 40.09 -13.00 -22.30
CA MET A 1 39.97 -12.75 -23.73
C MET A 1 39.10 -13.80 -24.47
N ARG A 2 39.32 -15.13 -24.30
CA ARG A 2 38.53 -16.19 -24.90
C ARG A 2 37.03 -16.18 -24.51
N SER A 3 36.68 -15.95 -23.23
CA SER A 3 35.30 -15.87 -22.77
C SER A 3 34.54 -14.66 -23.35
N TYR A 4 35.23 -13.53 -23.50
CA TYR A 4 34.63 -12.32 -24.09
C TYR A 4 34.31 -12.53 -25.58
N LEU A 5 35.20 -13.18 -26.31
CA LEU A 5 35.03 -13.47 -27.75
C LEU A 5 33.86 -14.45 -27.96
N ALA A 6 33.74 -15.48 -27.12
CA ALA A 6 32.63 -16.43 -27.16
C ALA A 6 31.28 -15.76 -26.83
N THR A 7 31.23 -14.92 -25.81
CA THR A 7 30.01 -14.19 -25.48
C THR A 7 29.62 -13.18 -26.55
N SER A 8 30.60 -12.51 -27.19
CA SER A 8 30.29 -11.58 -28.29
C SER A 8 29.79 -12.30 -29.54
N LEU A 9 30.36 -13.45 -29.88
CA LEU A 9 29.89 -14.30 -31.01
C LEU A 9 28.48 -14.83 -30.77
N CYS A 10 28.20 -15.31 -29.57
CA CYS A 10 26.86 -15.74 -29.19
C CYS A 10 25.88 -14.57 -29.25
N GLY A 11 26.30 -13.37 -28.80
CA GLY A 11 25.51 -12.15 -28.88
C GLY A 11 25.18 -11.73 -30.32
N VAL A 12 26.14 -11.78 -31.23
CA VAL A 12 25.93 -11.52 -32.67
C VAL A 12 24.90 -12.50 -33.26
N PHE A 13 25.07 -13.79 -32.95
CA PHE A 13 24.16 -14.82 -33.48
C PHE A 13 22.74 -14.64 -32.93
N MET A 14 22.57 -14.47 -31.65
CA MET A 14 21.26 -14.28 -31.03
C MET A 14 20.58 -12.99 -31.51
N ALA A 15 21.32 -11.88 -31.55
CA ALA A 15 20.81 -10.62 -32.07
C ALA A 15 20.43 -10.72 -33.55
N GLY A 16 21.24 -11.39 -34.36
CA GLY A 16 20.99 -11.61 -35.77
C GLY A 16 19.74 -12.46 -36.01
N CYS A 17 19.59 -13.58 -35.30
CA CYS A 17 18.39 -14.41 -35.39
C CYS A 17 17.12 -13.63 -35.02
N ALA A 18 17.14 -12.89 -33.92
CA ALA A 18 16.01 -12.11 -33.46
C ALA A 18 15.69 -10.98 -34.45
N TRP A 19 16.71 -10.29 -34.95
CA TRP A 19 16.57 -9.25 -36.00
C TRP A 19 15.93 -9.78 -37.26
N PHE A 20 16.43 -10.92 -37.78
CA PHE A 20 15.90 -11.54 -38.98
C PHE A 20 14.45 -12.00 -38.83
N CYS A 21 14.13 -12.68 -37.73
CA CYS A 21 12.75 -13.12 -37.47
C CYS A 21 11.78 -11.91 -37.40
N LEU A 22 12.19 -10.83 -36.75
CA LEU A 22 11.38 -9.61 -36.66
C LEU A 22 11.27 -8.88 -38.01
N TRP A 23 12.31 -8.94 -38.81
CA TRP A 23 12.25 -8.39 -40.18
C TRP A 23 11.25 -9.17 -41.05
N VAL A 24 11.27 -10.50 -41.00
CA VAL A 24 10.32 -11.35 -41.76
C VAL A 24 8.88 -11.03 -41.36
N ILE A 25 8.61 -10.93 -40.04
CA ILE A 25 7.28 -10.56 -39.55
C ILE A 25 6.87 -9.17 -40.04
N ALA A 26 7.76 -8.19 -39.94
CA ALA A 26 7.49 -6.83 -40.38
C ALA A 26 7.29 -6.74 -41.90
N PHE A 27 8.09 -7.47 -42.66
CA PHE A 27 7.96 -7.52 -44.12
C PHE A 27 6.64 -8.14 -44.59
N TYR A 28 6.24 -9.26 -43.96
CA TYR A 28 4.93 -9.87 -44.22
C TYR A 28 3.77 -8.90 -43.96
N PHE A 29 3.93 -8.01 -42.97
CA PHE A 29 2.91 -7.04 -42.60
C PHE A 29 2.86 -5.79 -43.46
N ILE A 30 4.02 -5.16 -43.76
CA ILE A 30 4.10 -3.88 -44.52
C ILE A 30 4.22 -4.12 -46.00
N ASN A 31 4.72 -5.26 -46.45
CA ASN A 31 5.04 -5.61 -47.83
C ASN A 31 5.99 -4.60 -48.49
N ASP A 32 6.84 -3.94 -47.71
CA ASP A 32 7.87 -3.01 -48.12
C ASP A 32 9.13 -3.35 -47.30
N PRO A 33 10.23 -3.77 -47.99
CA PRO A 33 11.40 -4.29 -47.29
C PRO A 33 12.16 -3.22 -46.50
N GLU A 34 12.17 -1.97 -46.94
CA GLU A 34 12.85 -0.87 -46.28
C GLU A 34 12.09 -0.43 -45.02
N LEU A 35 10.79 -0.24 -45.09
CA LEU A 35 9.94 0.08 -43.96
C LEU A 35 9.90 -1.06 -42.93
N ALA A 36 10.03 -2.30 -43.39
CA ALA A 36 10.08 -3.46 -42.47
C ALA A 36 11.29 -3.43 -41.55
N ILE A 37 12.46 -2.94 -41.99
CA ILE A 37 13.65 -2.79 -41.18
C ILE A 37 13.39 -1.75 -40.06
N LEU A 38 12.70 -0.66 -40.39
CA LEU A 38 12.44 0.44 -39.46
C LEU A 38 11.41 0.08 -38.40
N LEU A 39 10.50 -0.84 -38.68
CA LEU A 39 9.44 -1.21 -37.71
C LEU A 39 10.00 -1.93 -36.49
N PHE A 40 10.45 -3.16 -36.67
CA PHE A 40 10.86 -3.99 -35.53
C PHE A 40 12.37 -4.15 -35.35
N PRO A 41 13.14 -4.44 -36.42
CA PRO A 41 14.58 -4.66 -36.29
C PRO A 41 15.35 -3.47 -35.75
N PHE A 42 15.08 -2.26 -36.24
CA PHE A 42 15.67 -1.02 -35.76
C PHE A 42 15.32 -0.76 -34.27
N SER A 43 14.07 -1.01 -33.93
CA SER A 43 13.56 -0.84 -32.58
C SER A 43 14.13 -1.87 -31.60
N LEU A 44 14.34 -3.12 -32.04
CA LEU A 44 15.04 -4.14 -31.25
C LEU A 44 16.48 -3.71 -30.93
N ARG A 45 17.24 -3.25 -31.96
CA ARG A 45 18.59 -2.74 -31.74
C ARG A 45 18.60 -1.59 -30.73
N LEU A 46 17.69 -0.62 -30.88
CA LEU A 46 17.58 0.50 -29.96
C LEU A 46 17.32 0.02 -28.52
N GLY A 47 16.39 -0.90 -28.34
CA GLY A 47 16.12 -1.51 -27.04
C GLY A 47 17.32 -2.27 -26.48
N MET A 48 18.01 -3.08 -27.29
CA MET A 48 19.20 -3.82 -26.86
C MET A 48 20.35 -2.88 -26.47
N THR A 49 20.64 -1.86 -27.27
CA THR A 49 21.73 -0.91 -26.99
C THR A 49 21.51 -0.09 -25.73
N LEU A 50 20.26 0.30 -25.44
CA LEU A 50 19.92 1.03 -24.22
C LEU A 50 20.21 0.21 -22.96
N HIS A 51 19.92 -1.09 -22.98
CA HIS A 51 19.98 -1.95 -21.79
C HIS A 51 21.32 -2.69 -21.62
N THR A 52 22.06 -2.93 -22.71
CA THR A 52 23.36 -3.61 -22.65
C THR A 52 24.51 -2.64 -22.36
N ARG A 53 25.63 -3.17 -21.84
CA ARG A 53 26.86 -2.37 -21.67
C ARG A 53 27.41 -1.97 -23.05
N THR A 54 28.00 -0.78 -23.15
CA THR A 54 28.55 -0.24 -24.40
C THR A 54 29.60 -1.13 -25.07
N GLN A 55 30.31 -1.94 -24.31
CA GLN A 55 31.28 -2.92 -24.82
C GLN A 55 30.66 -4.00 -25.72
N TYR A 56 29.35 -4.27 -25.63
CA TYR A 56 28.63 -5.25 -26.45
C TYR A 56 27.92 -4.62 -27.66
N TRP A 57 27.91 -3.29 -27.76
CA TRP A 57 27.28 -2.59 -28.87
C TRP A 57 27.83 -2.98 -30.26
N PRO A 58 29.20 -3.14 -30.42
CA PRO A 58 29.73 -3.56 -31.71
C PRO A 58 29.12 -4.87 -32.20
N ALA A 59 28.85 -5.82 -31.31
CA ALA A 59 28.24 -7.09 -31.69
C ALA A 59 26.80 -6.90 -32.24
N ILE A 60 26.02 -6.00 -31.60
CA ILE A 60 24.65 -5.70 -32.03
C ILE A 60 24.63 -5.00 -33.40
N TYR A 61 25.49 -3.99 -33.59
CA TYR A 61 25.58 -3.27 -34.86
C TYR A 61 26.14 -4.12 -36.01
N VAL A 62 27.11 -4.99 -35.73
CA VAL A 62 27.65 -5.94 -36.72
C VAL A 62 26.57 -6.91 -37.17
N ALA A 63 25.72 -7.40 -36.25
CA ALA A 63 24.59 -8.25 -36.63
C ALA A 63 23.58 -7.52 -37.50
N GLU A 64 23.17 -6.29 -37.15
CA GLU A 64 22.23 -5.48 -37.90
C GLU A 64 22.77 -5.12 -39.30
N TRP A 65 23.98 -4.54 -39.34
CA TRP A 65 24.58 -4.09 -40.62
C TRP A 65 24.90 -5.26 -41.52
N GLY A 66 25.43 -6.37 -40.96
CA GLY A 66 25.72 -7.57 -41.72
C GLY A 66 24.47 -8.18 -42.38
N LEU A 67 23.38 -8.26 -41.68
CA LEU A 67 22.11 -8.75 -42.23
C LEU A 67 21.47 -7.76 -43.20
N ALA A 68 21.49 -6.46 -42.90
CA ALA A 68 20.98 -5.45 -43.81
C ALA A 68 21.74 -5.44 -45.14
N ILE A 69 23.07 -5.53 -45.11
CA ILE A 69 23.89 -5.64 -46.34
C ILE A 69 23.61 -6.94 -47.10
N ALA A 70 23.51 -8.06 -46.38
CA ALA A 70 23.21 -9.36 -47.02
C ALA A 70 21.84 -9.35 -47.71
N LEU A 71 20.83 -8.79 -47.07
CA LEU A 71 19.49 -8.66 -47.68
C LEU A 71 19.46 -7.66 -48.84
N ALA A 72 20.17 -6.53 -48.74
CA ALA A 72 20.29 -5.55 -49.82
C ALA A 72 20.88 -6.17 -51.10
N LEU A 73 21.89 -7.04 -50.93
CA LEU A 73 22.50 -7.78 -52.06
C LEU A 73 21.56 -8.86 -52.60
N LEU A 74 20.75 -9.50 -51.77
CA LEU A 74 19.82 -10.56 -52.17
C LEU A 74 18.59 -10.01 -52.92
N LEU A 75 18.14 -8.80 -52.55
CA LEU A 75 16.91 -8.20 -53.08
C LEU A 75 17.20 -7.14 -54.15
N ASP A 76 18.47 -6.88 -54.46
CA ASP A 76 18.94 -5.91 -55.49
C ASP A 76 18.42 -4.48 -55.25
N GLU A 77 18.32 -4.07 -53.99
CA GLU A 77 17.75 -2.78 -53.56
C GLU A 77 18.85 -1.86 -52.96
N PRO A 78 19.45 -0.93 -53.72
CA PRO A 78 20.55 -0.08 -53.25
C PRO A 78 20.12 0.96 -52.17
N GLN A 79 18.82 1.22 -52.01
CA GLN A 79 18.27 2.22 -51.08
C GLN A 79 18.54 1.88 -49.62
N TRP A 80 18.84 0.64 -49.28
CA TRP A 80 19.15 0.18 -47.93
C TRP A 80 20.37 0.82 -47.29
N LEU A 81 21.22 1.48 -48.11
CA LEU A 81 22.35 2.25 -47.60
C LEU A 81 21.89 3.39 -46.69
N THR A 82 20.73 3.96 -46.98
CA THR A 82 20.13 5.03 -46.13
C THR A 82 19.77 4.56 -44.76
N VAL A 83 19.27 3.33 -44.62
CA VAL A 83 18.94 2.73 -43.29
C VAL A 83 20.21 2.50 -42.48
N LEU A 84 21.33 2.10 -43.11
CA LEU A 84 22.62 1.96 -42.42
C LEU A 84 23.14 3.32 -41.93
N ILE A 85 22.98 4.38 -42.73
CA ILE A 85 23.34 5.75 -42.34
C ILE A 85 22.48 6.19 -41.12
N ALA A 86 21.17 5.97 -41.19
CA ALA A 86 20.25 6.28 -40.07
C ALA A 86 20.62 5.52 -38.79
N SER A 87 20.95 4.22 -38.94
CA SER A 87 21.45 3.38 -37.84
C SER A 87 22.71 3.96 -37.20
N GLY A 88 23.70 4.35 -38.04
CA GLY A 88 24.95 4.98 -37.57
C GLY A 88 24.73 6.32 -36.88
N LEU A 89 23.91 7.21 -37.45
CA LEU A 89 23.56 8.49 -36.82
C LEU A 89 22.81 8.37 -35.51
N SER A 90 22.14 7.26 -35.28
CA SER A 90 21.46 7.00 -33.99
C SER A 90 22.43 6.68 -32.82
N ILE A 91 23.72 6.33 -33.10
CA ILE A 91 24.71 5.97 -32.07
C ILE A 91 24.95 7.10 -31.06
N PRO A 92 25.29 8.35 -31.49
CA PRO A 92 25.53 9.43 -30.55
C PRO A 92 24.26 9.77 -29.73
N ALA A 93 23.07 9.71 -30.35
CA ALA A 93 21.82 9.93 -29.64
C ALA A 93 21.57 8.87 -28.53
N THR A 94 21.81 7.60 -28.85
CA THR A 94 21.70 6.51 -27.85
C THR A 94 22.76 6.58 -26.76
N LEU A 95 23.99 6.99 -27.07
CA LEU A 95 25.04 7.23 -26.07
C LEU A 95 24.65 8.36 -25.13
N PHE A 96 24.10 9.44 -25.67
CA PHE A 96 23.62 10.57 -24.87
C PHE A 96 22.46 10.14 -23.96
N ALA A 97 21.44 9.48 -24.51
CA ALA A 97 20.29 8.98 -23.74
C ALA A 97 20.74 8.04 -22.61
N LYS A 98 21.73 7.19 -22.87
CA LYS A 98 22.27 6.25 -21.87
C LYS A 98 22.89 6.94 -20.65
N ARG A 99 23.44 8.15 -20.77
CA ARG A 99 23.96 8.93 -19.63
C ARG A 99 22.86 9.33 -18.67
N TYR A 100 21.63 9.50 -19.14
CA TYR A 100 20.46 9.86 -18.31
C TYR A 100 19.61 8.65 -17.93
N TYR A 101 19.98 7.46 -18.40
CA TYR A 101 19.24 6.22 -18.17
C TYR A 101 19.60 5.61 -16.81
N TYR A 102 19.23 6.29 -15.71
CA TYR A 102 19.43 5.87 -14.32
C TYR A 102 18.32 6.43 -13.44
N GLY A 103 18.13 5.83 -12.24
CA GLY A 103 17.17 6.31 -11.26
C GLY A 103 15.82 5.56 -11.33
N ASP A 104 14.72 6.28 -11.09
CA ASP A 104 13.39 5.72 -10.98
C ASP A 104 12.82 5.22 -12.31
N GLN A 105 11.87 4.30 -12.23
CA GLN A 105 11.17 3.72 -13.37
C GLN A 105 10.57 4.77 -14.32
N ASN A 106 9.97 5.83 -13.79
CA ASN A 106 9.39 6.92 -14.59
C ASN A 106 10.45 7.60 -15.45
N ARG A 107 11.65 7.77 -14.92
CA ARG A 107 12.78 8.36 -15.65
C ARG A 107 13.25 7.45 -16.79
N HIS A 108 13.31 6.13 -16.54
CA HIS A 108 13.63 5.16 -17.60
C HIS A 108 12.62 5.24 -18.75
N LEU A 109 11.32 5.29 -18.46
CA LEU A 109 10.28 5.40 -19.47
C LEU A 109 10.34 6.73 -20.23
N LEU A 110 10.61 7.85 -19.56
CA LEU A 110 10.79 9.16 -20.21
C LEU A 110 12.01 9.16 -21.15
N VAL A 111 13.14 8.60 -20.73
CA VAL A 111 14.33 8.49 -21.58
C VAL A 111 14.06 7.58 -22.77
N MET A 112 13.35 6.46 -22.59
CA MET A 112 12.94 5.59 -23.70
C MET A 112 12.04 6.33 -24.70
N ALA A 113 11.03 7.05 -24.23
CA ALA A 113 10.16 7.85 -25.09
C ALA A 113 10.94 8.91 -25.86
N SER A 114 11.85 9.62 -25.18
CA SER A 114 12.68 10.67 -25.80
C SER A 114 13.59 10.09 -26.91
N ILE A 115 14.24 8.96 -26.67
CA ILE A 115 15.13 8.37 -27.66
C ILE A 115 14.36 7.78 -28.85
N ILE A 116 13.17 7.20 -28.62
CA ILE A 116 12.29 6.75 -29.71
C ILE A 116 11.92 7.93 -30.61
N MET A 117 11.53 9.08 -30.01
CA MET A 117 11.21 10.29 -30.80
C MET A 117 12.41 10.80 -31.59
N VAL A 118 13.58 10.92 -30.95
CA VAL A 118 14.80 11.43 -31.61
C VAL A 118 15.23 10.50 -32.74
N THR A 119 15.24 9.19 -32.52
CA THR A 119 15.63 8.22 -33.57
C THR A 119 14.61 8.15 -34.70
N SER A 120 13.31 8.29 -34.40
CA SER A 120 12.28 8.40 -35.48
C SER A 120 12.48 9.63 -36.34
N LEU A 121 12.85 10.78 -35.76
CA LEU A 121 13.17 11.99 -36.54
C LEU A 121 14.43 11.80 -37.40
N ILE A 122 15.46 11.12 -36.87
CA ILE A 122 16.65 10.77 -37.66
C ILE A 122 16.26 9.89 -38.85
N ASN A 123 15.43 8.86 -38.65
CA ASN A 123 14.95 7.99 -39.73
C ASN A 123 14.18 8.78 -40.78
N VAL A 124 13.30 9.70 -40.36
CA VAL A 124 12.57 10.58 -41.30
C VAL A 124 13.51 11.46 -42.10
N ALA A 125 14.53 12.05 -41.48
CA ALA A 125 15.46 12.94 -42.14
C ALA A 125 16.34 12.21 -43.19
N VAL A 126 16.71 10.95 -42.90
CA VAL A 126 17.64 10.19 -43.77
C VAL A 126 16.88 9.34 -44.80
N VAL A 127 15.92 8.55 -44.33
CA VAL A 127 15.19 7.58 -45.19
C VAL A 127 13.99 8.25 -45.85
N GLY A 128 13.33 9.19 -45.20
CA GLY A 128 12.13 9.85 -45.69
C GLY A 128 12.32 10.68 -46.98
N SER A 129 13.58 11.03 -47.31
CA SER A 129 13.89 11.75 -48.56
C SER A 129 13.72 10.87 -49.81
N HIS A 130 13.75 9.57 -49.68
CA HIS A 130 13.66 8.60 -50.77
C HIS A 130 12.31 7.87 -50.84
N VAL A 131 11.54 7.92 -49.77
CA VAL A 131 10.23 7.25 -49.68
C VAL A 131 9.12 8.25 -50.06
N PRO A 132 8.18 7.89 -50.97
CA PRO A 132 7.10 8.78 -51.37
C PRO A 132 6.19 9.27 -50.25
N ALA A 133 6.10 8.50 -49.18
CA ALA A 133 5.26 8.78 -48.01
C ALA A 133 6.11 8.95 -46.73
N THR A 134 6.76 10.10 -46.56
CA THR A 134 7.63 10.44 -45.41
C THR A 134 6.96 10.21 -44.04
N TYR A 135 5.65 10.45 -43.95
CA TYR A 135 4.89 10.20 -42.70
C TYR A 135 4.86 8.71 -42.32
N MET A 136 4.95 7.78 -43.29
CA MET A 136 5.00 6.34 -43.03
C MET A 136 6.29 5.95 -42.30
N VAL A 137 7.43 6.53 -42.71
CA VAL A 137 8.73 6.30 -42.04
C VAL A 137 8.65 6.70 -40.58
N TRP A 138 8.02 7.85 -40.31
CA TRP A 138 7.81 8.31 -38.92
C TRP A 138 6.90 7.39 -38.15
N LEU A 139 5.75 7.04 -38.71
CA LEU A 139 4.74 6.22 -38.06
C LEU A 139 5.27 4.80 -37.72
N VAL A 140 5.94 4.18 -38.70
CA VAL A 140 6.56 2.86 -38.55
C VAL A 140 7.64 2.88 -37.49
N SER A 141 8.53 3.87 -37.49
CA SER A 141 9.62 3.97 -36.54
C SER A 141 9.10 4.19 -35.08
N ILE A 142 8.08 5.03 -34.91
CA ILE A 142 7.48 5.27 -33.60
C ILE A 142 6.74 4.03 -33.09
N THR A 143 5.90 3.42 -33.93
CA THR A 143 5.13 2.23 -33.53
C THR A 143 6.03 1.10 -33.08
N GLY A 144 7.05 0.78 -33.90
CA GLY A 144 8.03 -0.24 -33.55
C GLY A 144 8.80 0.09 -32.27
N GLY A 145 9.23 1.37 -32.14
CA GLY A 145 9.91 1.86 -30.93
C GLY A 145 9.07 1.69 -29.67
N LEU A 146 7.82 2.15 -29.69
CA LEU A 146 6.90 2.06 -28.56
C LEU A 146 6.58 0.61 -28.17
N MET A 147 6.51 -0.30 -29.15
CA MET A 147 6.24 -1.72 -28.88
C MET A 147 7.48 -2.44 -28.32
N LEU A 148 8.64 -2.32 -28.96
CA LEU A 148 9.79 -3.18 -28.64
C LEU A 148 10.73 -2.61 -27.58
N VAL A 149 10.97 -1.30 -27.53
CA VAL A 149 11.94 -0.75 -26.56
C VAL A 149 11.50 -0.97 -25.11
N PRO A 150 10.22 -0.72 -24.70
CA PRO A 150 9.77 -1.05 -23.37
C PRO A 150 9.75 -2.55 -23.06
N MET A 151 9.53 -3.39 -24.08
CA MET A 151 9.61 -4.86 -23.92
C MET A 151 11.04 -5.32 -23.64
N CYS A 152 12.03 -4.76 -24.35
CA CYS A 152 13.44 -5.02 -24.04
C CYS A 152 13.77 -4.61 -22.59
N TYR A 153 13.23 -3.50 -22.10
CA TYR A 153 13.37 -3.10 -20.70
C TYR A 153 12.75 -4.12 -19.74
N LEU A 154 11.56 -4.62 -20.05
CA LEU A 154 10.87 -5.60 -19.21
C LEU A 154 11.67 -6.91 -19.12
N VAL A 155 12.15 -7.43 -20.26
CA VAL A 155 12.99 -8.64 -20.34
C VAL A 155 14.31 -8.43 -19.57
N TRP A 156 14.96 -7.28 -19.79
CA TRP A 156 16.18 -6.93 -19.07
C TRP A 156 15.97 -6.86 -17.56
N ASN A 157 14.92 -6.17 -17.11
CA ASN A 157 14.57 -6.02 -15.71
C ASN A 157 14.29 -7.37 -15.06
N TYR A 158 13.58 -8.26 -15.76
CA TYR A 158 13.27 -9.59 -15.27
C TYR A 158 14.53 -10.48 -15.16
N LEU A 159 15.38 -10.46 -16.19
CA LEU A 159 16.55 -11.35 -16.24
C LEU A 159 17.72 -10.88 -15.35
N PHE A 160 17.93 -9.56 -15.21
CA PHE A 160 19.15 -9.03 -14.60
C PHE A 160 18.95 -8.21 -13.33
N GLN A 161 17.78 -7.62 -13.10
CA GLN A 161 17.53 -6.84 -11.89
C GLN A 161 16.85 -7.65 -10.78
N ASN A 162 16.10 -8.68 -11.09
CA ASN A 162 15.72 -9.63 -10.07
C ASN A 162 16.99 -10.28 -9.55
N LYS A 163 17.52 -9.74 -8.45
CA LYS A 163 18.60 -10.38 -7.71
C LYS A 163 18.09 -11.81 -7.43
N TRP A 164 18.74 -12.77 -7.98
CA TRP A 164 18.62 -14.15 -7.56
C TRP A 164 19.07 -14.16 -6.10
N ALA A 165 18.15 -13.83 -5.18
CA ALA A 165 18.41 -13.97 -3.77
C ALA A 165 18.73 -15.45 -3.54
N PRO A 166 19.84 -15.79 -2.86
CA PRO A 166 20.10 -17.16 -2.51
C PRO A 166 18.86 -17.68 -1.79
N LEU A 167 18.41 -18.88 -2.15
CA LEU A 167 17.26 -19.55 -1.55
C LEU A 167 17.47 -19.63 -0.03
N SER A 168 17.06 -18.59 0.68
CA SER A 168 16.96 -18.63 2.13
C SER A 168 15.68 -19.43 2.45
N SER A 169 15.71 -20.17 3.55
CA SER A 169 14.58 -21.00 4.02
C SER A 169 13.24 -20.24 4.11
N TYR A 170 13.29 -18.94 4.16
CA TYR A 170 12.11 -18.05 4.17
C TYR A 170 11.42 -17.91 2.79
N LEU A 171 12.15 -18.10 1.69
CA LEU A 171 11.60 -18.05 0.32
C LEU A 171 10.91 -19.36 -0.10
N ILE A 172 11.22 -20.46 0.57
CA ILE A 172 10.57 -21.77 0.31
C ILE A 172 9.09 -21.77 0.75
N HIS A 173 8.70 -20.87 1.67
CA HIS A 173 7.32 -20.77 2.17
C HIS A 173 6.39 -19.99 1.23
N ASN A 174 6.93 -19.20 0.30
CA ASN A 174 6.16 -18.54 -0.75
C ASN A 174 6.44 -19.23 -2.08
N ALA A 175 5.94 -20.43 -2.24
CA ALA A 175 5.88 -21.09 -3.54
C ALA A 175 5.23 -20.11 -4.52
N VAL A 176 5.89 -19.86 -5.66
CA VAL A 176 5.29 -19.12 -6.77
C VAL A 176 4.08 -19.94 -7.20
N GLU A 177 2.93 -19.68 -6.62
CA GLU A 177 1.68 -20.26 -7.05
C GLU A 177 1.40 -19.73 -8.46
N PHE A 178 1.81 -20.51 -9.46
CA PHE A 178 1.28 -20.36 -10.81
C PHE A 178 -0.23 -20.60 -10.72
N LYS A 179 -0.98 -19.52 -10.59
CA LYS A 179 -2.45 -19.59 -10.59
C LYS A 179 -2.89 -19.89 -12.02
N ILE A 180 -2.87 -21.18 -12.37
CA ILE A 180 -3.28 -21.72 -13.69
C ILE A 180 -4.59 -21.10 -14.16
N ARG A 181 -5.51 -20.80 -13.24
CA ARG A 181 -6.77 -20.09 -13.53
C ARG A 181 -6.57 -18.73 -14.20
N HIS A 182 -5.53 -17.98 -13.84
CA HIS A 182 -5.28 -16.67 -14.44
C HIS A 182 -4.66 -16.82 -15.84
N ILE A 183 -3.75 -17.76 -16.01
CA ILE A 183 -3.16 -18.04 -17.33
C ILE A 183 -4.27 -18.52 -18.29
N ALA A 184 -5.15 -19.41 -17.85
CA ALA A 184 -6.29 -19.86 -18.62
C ALA A 184 -7.23 -18.71 -18.98
N LEU A 185 -7.57 -17.82 -18.01
CA LEU A 185 -8.40 -16.66 -18.26
C LEU A 185 -7.80 -15.73 -19.32
N TYR A 186 -6.50 -15.43 -19.24
CA TYR A 186 -5.83 -14.56 -20.20
C TYR A 186 -5.72 -15.21 -21.57
N SER A 187 -5.48 -16.53 -21.65
CA SER A 187 -5.49 -17.26 -22.91
C SER A 187 -6.87 -17.23 -23.57
N VAL A 188 -7.93 -17.41 -22.79
CA VAL A 188 -9.31 -17.30 -23.29
C VAL A 188 -9.61 -15.89 -23.78
N LEU A 189 -9.21 -14.86 -23.04
CA LEU A 189 -9.40 -13.46 -23.46
C LEU A 189 -8.63 -13.13 -24.74
N LEU A 190 -7.40 -13.65 -24.89
CA LEU A 190 -6.62 -13.48 -26.12
C LEU A 190 -7.30 -14.16 -27.31
N VAL A 191 -7.70 -15.41 -27.16
CA VAL A 191 -8.42 -16.15 -28.21
C VAL A 191 -9.74 -15.46 -28.57
N ALA A 192 -10.51 -15.01 -27.58
CA ALA A 192 -11.72 -14.25 -27.81
C ALA A 192 -11.47 -12.94 -28.56
N SER A 193 -10.38 -12.24 -28.23
CA SER A 193 -9.95 -11.01 -28.93
C SER A 193 -9.63 -11.28 -30.38
N ILE A 194 -8.92 -12.36 -30.70
CA ILE A 194 -8.60 -12.76 -32.09
C ILE A 194 -9.87 -13.12 -32.83
N LEU A 195 -10.77 -13.93 -32.24
CA LEU A 195 -12.03 -14.34 -32.84
C LEU A 195 -12.93 -13.13 -33.14
N ILE A 196 -13.03 -12.18 -32.23
CA ILE A 196 -13.79 -10.93 -32.47
C ILE A 196 -13.23 -10.18 -33.67
N GLN A 197 -11.90 -10.07 -33.80
CA GLN A 197 -11.28 -9.36 -34.91
C GLN A 197 -11.52 -10.02 -36.25
N THR A 198 -11.48 -11.36 -36.30
CA THR A 198 -11.65 -12.12 -37.53
C THR A 198 -13.09 -12.27 -37.94
N SER A 199 -14.06 -12.21 -37.02
CA SER A 199 -15.49 -12.41 -37.27
C SER A 199 -16.31 -11.12 -37.39
N LEU A 200 -15.75 -9.96 -37.06
CA LEU A 200 -16.46 -8.68 -37.20
C LEU A 200 -16.63 -8.27 -38.67
N PRO A 201 -17.83 -7.83 -39.07
CA PRO A 201 -18.07 -7.20 -40.38
C PRO A 201 -17.16 -5.97 -40.56
N ASP A 202 -16.80 -5.66 -41.80
CA ASP A 202 -15.89 -4.55 -42.13
C ASP A 202 -16.34 -3.20 -41.54
N GLU A 203 -17.63 -2.96 -41.45
CA GLU A 203 -18.21 -1.74 -40.87
C GLU A 203 -17.93 -1.60 -39.37
N LEU A 204 -17.91 -2.71 -38.64
CA LEU A 204 -17.69 -2.75 -37.18
C LEU A 204 -16.21 -2.96 -36.82
N ARG A 205 -15.37 -3.33 -37.77
CA ARG A 205 -13.93 -3.58 -37.56
C ARG A 205 -13.18 -2.36 -37.03
N ARG A 206 -13.69 -1.14 -37.31
CA ARG A 206 -13.15 0.10 -36.70
C ARG A 206 -13.29 0.17 -35.18
N PHE A 207 -14.22 -0.58 -34.58
CA PHE A 207 -14.42 -0.63 -33.14
C PHE A 207 -13.65 -1.78 -32.47
N ALA A 208 -13.04 -2.69 -33.22
CA ALA A 208 -12.24 -3.79 -32.69
C ALA A 208 -11.14 -3.34 -31.70
N PRO A 209 -10.42 -2.22 -31.91
CA PRO A 209 -9.43 -1.73 -30.95
C PRO A 209 -9.97 -1.47 -29.54
N PHE A 210 -11.25 -1.08 -29.40
CA PHE A 210 -11.85 -0.85 -28.08
C PHE A 210 -12.08 -2.17 -27.31
N CYS A 211 -12.45 -3.24 -28.00
CA CYS A 211 -12.59 -4.56 -27.38
C CYS A 211 -11.23 -5.09 -26.88
N MET A 212 -10.15 -4.74 -27.59
CA MET A 212 -8.79 -5.10 -27.19
C MET A 212 -8.29 -4.34 -25.95
N ALA A 213 -8.89 -3.23 -25.58
CA ALA A 213 -8.54 -2.52 -24.36
C ALA A 213 -8.88 -3.34 -23.10
N ILE A 214 -9.85 -4.24 -23.16
CA ILE A 214 -10.30 -5.04 -22.01
C ILE A 214 -9.17 -5.91 -21.43
N PRO A 215 -8.45 -6.76 -22.22
CA PRO A 215 -7.31 -7.51 -21.71
C PRO A 215 -6.19 -6.61 -21.14
N ILE A 216 -5.95 -5.46 -21.78
CA ILE A 216 -4.93 -4.50 -21.31
C ILE A 216 -5.31 -3.95 -19.94
N ILE A 217 -6.56 -3.55 -19.75
CA ILE A 217 -7.07 -3.03 -18.47
C ILE A 217 -6.97 -4.09 -17.38
N LEU A 218 -7.43 -5.31 -17.64
CA LEU A 218 -7.42 -6.41 -16.68
C LEU A 218 -5.99 -6.78 -16.24
N LEU A 219 -5.06 -6.90 -17.19
CA LEU A 219 -3.65 -7.17 -16.91
C LEU A 219 -2.96 -5.99 -16.23
N ALA A 220 -3.28 -4.75 -16.60
CA ALA A 220 -2.78 -3.55 -15.93
C ALA A 220 -3.23 -3.49 -14.46
N VAL A 221 -4.50 -3.74 -14.19
CA VAL A 221 -5.05 -3.77 -12.83
C VAL A 221 -4.38 -4.85 -11.98
N ARG A 222 -4.07 -6.01 -12.55
CA ARG A 222 -3.49 -7.14 -11.82
C ARG A 222 -1.98 -7.00 -11.63
N TYR A 223 -1.23 -6.72 -12.71
CA TYR A 223 0.22 -6.76 -12.74
C TYR A 223 0.89 -5.40 -12.96
N GLY A 224 0.11 -4.31 -12.96
CA GLY A 224 0.60 -2.97 -13.20
C GLY A 224 1.05 -2.76 -14.66
N TRP A 225 2.03 -1.88 -14.85
CA TRP A 225 2.51 -1.53 -16.18
C TRP A 225 3.14 -2.70 -16.97
N GLN A 226 3.74 -3.67 -16.28
CA GLN A 226 4.30 -4.88 -16.90
C GLN A 226 3.22 -5.74 -17.54
N GLY A 227 2.09 -5.91 -16.85
CA GLY A 227 0.93 -6.61 -17.37
C GLY A 227 0.29 -5.88 -18.55
N ALA A 228 0.22 -4.55 -18.49
CA ALA A 228 -0.28 -3.73 -19.61
C ALA A 228 0.58 -3.89 -20.86
N LEU A 229 1.92 -3.80 -20.74
CA LEU A 229 2.84 -4.01 -21.85
C LEU A 229 2.73 -5.40 -22.48
N LEU A 230 2.64 -6.45 -21.64
CA LEU A 230 2.48 -7.81 -22.15
C LEU A 230 1.17 -7.95 -22.94
N ALA A 231 0.08 -7.39 -22.39
CA ALA A 231 -1.22 -7.41 -23.08
C ALA A 231 -1.20 -6.64 -24.39
N THR A 232 -0.57 -5.47 -24.43
CA THR A 232 -0.43 -4.68 -25.67
C THR A 232 0.37 -5.42 -26.73
N LEU A 233 1.46 -6.10 -26.34
CA LEU A 233 2.25 -6.90 -27.25
C LEU A 233 1.44 -8.08 -27.81
N LEU A 234 0.75 -8.83 -26.97
CA LEU A 234 -0.08 -9.96 -27.40
C LEU A 234 -1.21 -9.51 -28.32
N ASN A 235 -1.88 -8.41 -28.00
CA ASN A 235 -2.90 -7.83 -28.85
C ASN A 235 -2.33 -7.35 -30.19
N SER A 236 -1.12 -6.76 -30.19
CA SER A 236 -0.46 -6.30 -31.41
C SER A 236 -0.10 -7.47 -32.33
N VAL A 237 0.43 -8.57 -31.76
CA VAL A 237 0.69 -9.79 -32.53
C VAL A 237 -0.60 -10.35 -33.14
N ALA A 238 -1.68 -10.39 -32.34
CA ALA A 238 -2.98 -10.85 -32.81
C ALA A 238 -3.53 -9.97 -33.95
N LEU A 239 -3.39 -8.64 -33.80
CA LEU A 239 -3.84 -7.68 -34.81
C LEU A 239 -3.05 -7.82 -36.11
N ILE A 240 -1.72 -7.95 -36.03
CA ILE A 240 -0.86 -8.17 -37.17
C ILE A 240 -1.20 -9.50 -37.88
N ALA A 241 -1.43 -10.56 -37.11
CA ALA A 241 -1.79 -11.88 -37.67
C ALA A 241 -3.17 -11.89 -38.37
N ALA A 242 -4.11 -11.07 -37.87
CA ALA A 242 -5.44 -10.95 -38.47
C ALA A 242 -5.49 -10.10 -39.76
N HIS A 243 -4.50 -9.23 -39.98
CA HIS A 243 -4.42 -8.34 -41.14
C HIS A 243 -3.26 -8.76 -42.05
N SER A 244 -3.55 -9.57 -43.02
CA SER A 244 -2.59 -9.96 -44.05
C SER A 244 -2.85 -9.23 -45.36
N GLY A 245 -1.94 -8.32 -45.71
CA GLY A 245 -1.70 -7.94 -47.09
C GLY A 245 -2.75 -7.08 -47.79
N THR A 246 -2.99 -5.86 -47.32
CA THR A 246 -4.00 -4.99 -47.91
C THR A 246 -3.47 -3.58 -48.16
N SER A 247 -4.30 -2.64 -48.53
CA SER A 247 -3.93 -1.32 -49.03
C SER A 247 -3.08 -0.51 -48.04
N LYS A 248 -2.25 0.44 -48.56
CA LYS A 248 -1.41 1.35 -47.75
C LYS A 248 -2.21 2.16 -46.73
N LEU A 249 -3.48 2.45 -46.95
CA LEU A 249 -4.38 3.15 -46.02
C LEU A 249 -4.70 2.28 -44.79
N GLU A 250 -4.97 1.01 -45.00
CA GLU A 250 -5.26 0.07 -43.91
C GLU A 250 -4.03 -0.16 -43.01
N ILE A 251 -2.82 -0.19 -43.57
CA ILE A 251 -1.56 -0.29 -42.85
C ILE A 251 -1.38 0.96 -41.95
N THR A 252 -1.70 2.15 -42.46
CA THR A 252 -1.60 3.39 -41.68
C THR A 252 -2.55 3.37 -40.45
N ASP A 253 -3.81 3.01 -40.67
CA ASP A 253 -4.82 2.93 -39.59
C ASP A 253 -4.42 1.89 -38.54
N LEU A 254 -3.84 0.80 -38.97
CA LEU A 254 -3.36 -0.25 -38.09
C LEU A 254 -2.16 0.21 -37.24
N LEU A 255 -1.17 0.86 -37.84
CA LEU A 255 -0.01 1.41 -37.14
C LEU A 255 -0.43 2.48 -36.11
N LEU A 256 -1.38 3.34 -36.47
CA LEU A 256 -1.98 4.31 -35.55
C LEU A 256 -2.67 3.62 -34.36
N SER A 257 -3.44 2.58 -34.67
CA SER A 257 -4.14 1.79 -33.62
C SER A 257 -3.14 1.11 -32.67
N LEU A 258 -2.09 0.49 -33.22
CA LEU A 258 -1.03 -0.16 -32.42
C LEU A 258 -0.29 0.83 -31.51
N SER A 259 0.08 2.00 -32.07
CA SER A 259 0.77 3.04 -31.29
C SER A 259 -0.14 3.61 -30.20
N ALA A 260 -1.40 3.91 -30.50
CA ALA A 260 -2.38 4.41 -29.54
C ALA A 260 -2.64 3.41 -28.40
N GLN A 261 -2.81 2.12 -28.72
CA GLN A 261 -2.98 1.05 -27.71
C GLN A 261 -1.76 0.94 -26.80
N THR A 262 -0.56 1.00 -27.38
CA THR A 262 0.68 0.87 -26.59
C THR A 262 0.86 2.05 -25.65
N ILE A 263 0.64 3.28 -26.12
CA ILE A 263 0.68 4.49 -25.26
C ILE A 263 -0.36 4.40 -24.16
N THR A 264 -1.60 4.07 -24.50
CA THR A 264 -2.69 3.94 -23.52
C THR A 264 -2.39 2.85 -22.48
N GLY A 265 -1.87 1.71 -22.94
CA GLY A 265 -1.47 0.61 -22.05
C GLY A 265 -0.37 1.02 -21.06
N ILE A 266 0.66 1.71 -21.53
CA ILE A 266 1.76 2.20 -20.68
C ILE A 266 1.22 3.22 -19.65
N LEU A 267 0.47 4.22 -20.11
CA LEU A 267 -0.08 5.25 -19.22
C LEU A 267 -1.02 4.67 -18.17
N LEU A 268 -1.93 3.78 -18.57
CA LEU A 268 -2.84 3.09 -17.67
C LEU A 268 -2.08 2.23 -16.67
N GLY A 269 -1.10 1.46 -17.15
CA GLY A 269 -0.26 0.61 -16.28
C GLY A 269 0.50 1.41 -15.24
N LEU A 270 1.06 2.57 -15.62
CA LEU A 270 1.73 3.49 -14.69
C LEU A 270 0.76 4.09 -13.66
N ALA A 271 -0.43 4.51 -14.09
CA ALA A 271 -1.44 5.07 -13.21
C ALA A 271 -1.88 4.05 -12.15
N VAL A 272 -2.16 2.82 -12.57
CA VAL A 272 -2.53 1.72 -11.66
C VAL A 272 -1.39 1.37 -10.71
N GLN A 273 -0.15 1.31 -11.19
CA GLN A 273 1.01 1.05 -10.34
C GLN A 273 1.17 2.13 -9.27
N LYS A 274 1.11 3.40 -9.68
CA LYS A 274 1.21 4.53 -8.73
C LYS A 274 0.11 4.48 -7.67
N GLN A 275 -1.11 4.14 -8.07
CA GLN A 275 -2.23 4.00 -7.12
C GLN A 275 -2.00 2.86 -6.12
N LYS A 276 -1.49 1.71 -6.57
CA LYS A 276 -1.13 0.59 -5.69
C LYS A 276 -0.04 0.99 -4.69
N ASP A 277 1.00 1.67 -5.16
CA ASP A 277 2.12 2.12 -4.33
C ASP A 277 1.65 3.13 -3.26
N LEU A 278 0.77 4.07 -3.64
CA LEU A 278 0.15 5.02 -2.71
C LEU A 278 -0.72 4.31 -1.67
N ASN A 279 -1.55 3.36 -2.09
CA ASN A 279 -2.39 2.59 -1.18
C ASN A 279 -1.57 1.73 -0.21
N SER A 280 -0.47 1.14 -0.67
CA SER A 280 0.43 0.35 0.19
C SER A 280 1.13 1.23 1.24
N LYS A 281 1.61 2.42 0.84
CA LYS A 281 2.20 3.41 1.75
C LYS A 281 1.18 3.90 2.78
N LEU A 282 -0.03 4.22 2.34
CA LEU A 282 -1.10 4.67 3.25
C LEU A 282 -1.44 3.61 4.29
N ARG A 283 -1.55 2.34 3.89
CA ARG A 283 -1.78 1.22 4.82
C ARG A 283 -0.63 1.07 5.82
N SER A 284 0.60 1.18 5.37
CA SER A 284 1.79 1.15 6.22
C SER A 284 1.79 2.28 7.26
N GLU A 285 1.48 3.51 6.84
CA GLU A 285 1.40 4.66 7.75
C GLU A 285 0.25 4.54 8.76
N LEU A 286 -0.91 4.05 8.33
CA LEU A 286 -2.04 3.78 9.23
C LEU A 286 -1.67 2.74 10.29
N SER A 287 -1.04 1.64 9.89
CA SER A 287 -0.57 0.61 10.83
C SER A 287 0.46 1.15 11.80
N ARG A 288 1.40 1.98 11.31
CA ARG A 288 2.41 2.64 12.16
C ARG A 288 1.77 3.58 13.18
N ASN A 289 0.81 4.41 12.76
CA ASN A 289 0.10 5.31 13.65
C ASN A 289 -0.69 4.56 14.73
N GLN A 290 -1.36 3.46 14.37
CA GLN A 290 -2.05 2.61 15.34
C GLN A 290 -1.08 2.02 16.38
N ASN A 291 0.08 1.52 15.93
CA ASN A 291 1.10 0.99 16.83
C ASN A 291 1.66 2.06 17.77
N LEU A 292 1.94 3.27 17.25
CA LEU A 292 2.39 4.39 18.08
C LEU A 292 1.33 4.78 19.13
N SER A 293 0.07 4.83 18.74
CA SER A 293 -1.02 5.13 19.68
C SER A 293 -1.13 4.08 20.79
N ARG A 294 -0.99 2.79 20.45
CA ARG A 294 -0.95 1.71 21.46
C ARG A 294 0.24 1.88 22.42
N GLN A 295 1.42 2.17 21.90
CA GLN A 295 2.62 2.39 22.71
C GLN A 295 2.46 3.59 23.67
N LEU A 296 1.86 4.68 23.20
CA LEU A 296 1.59 5.86 24.04
C LEU A 296 0.66 5.52 25.20
N ILE A 297 -0.42 4.78 24.97
CA ILE A 297 -1.33 4.36 26.03
C ILE A 297 -0.62 3.46 27.05
N THR A 298 0.15 2.49 26.58
CA THR A 298 0.90 1.60 27.47
C THR A 298 1.93 2.37 28.29
N ALA A 299 2.63 3.33 27.70
CA ALA A 299 3.58 4.19 28.40
C ALA A 299 2.89 5.10 29.42
N GLU A 300 1.75 5.70 29.04
CA GLU A 300 0.94 6.52 29.98
C GLU A 300 0.52 5.72 31.21
N GLU A 301 -0.02 4.52 31.00
CA GLU A 301 -0.44 3.66 32.12
C GLU A 301 0.75 3.18 32.96
N SER A 302 1.91 2.92 32.36
CA SER A 302 3.14 2.60 33.10
C SER A 302 3.56 3.76 34.02
N VAL A 303 3.62 4.98 33.46
CA VAL A 303 3.98 6.17 34.26
C VAL A 303 2.97 6.41 35.39
N ARG A 304 1.69 6.26 35.11
CA ARG A 304 0.64 6.37 36.14
C ARG A 304 0.80 5.32 37.25
N ARG A 305 1.17 4.09 36.89
CA ARG A 305 1.46 3.01 37.83
C ARG A 305 2.63 3.34 38.73
N ASP A 306 3.72 3.81 38.14
CA ASP A 306 4.94 4.11 38.89
C ASP A 306 4.74 5.28 39.84
N ILE A 307 4.09 6.36 39.39
CA ILE A 307 3.73 7.51 40.25
C ILE A 307 2.80 7.07 41.38
N ALA A 308 1.78 6.24 41.10
CA ALA A 308 0.86 5.78 42.13
C ALA A 308 1.56 4.96 43.20
N ARG A 309 2.51 4.08 42.80
CA ARG A 309 3.28 3.27 43.74
C ARG A 309 4.19 4.14 44.60
N GLU A 310 4.95 5.05 43.99
CA GLU A 310 5.87 5.96 44.69
C GLU A 310 5.13 6.86 45.68
N LEU A 311 4.01 7.45 45.27
CA LEU A 311 3.16 8.24 46.19
C LEU A 311 2.61 7.42 47.35
N HIS A 312 2.19 6.16 47.09
CA HIS A 312 1.69 5.28 48.16
C HIS A 312 2.78 4.96 49.18
N ASP A 313 3.96 4.58 48.69
CA ASP A 313 5.04 4.12 49.56
C ASP A 313 5.66 5.29 50.35
N GLU A 314 5.98 6.40 49.70
CA GLU A 314 6.67 7.52 50.34
C GLU A 314 5.73 8.36 51.21
N ILE A 315 4.61 8.82 50.66
CA ILE A 315 3.67 9.67 51.44
C ILE A 315 2.95 8.86 52.53
N GLY A 316 2.52 7.62 52.20
CA GLY A 316 1.84 6.76 53.15
C GLY A 316 2.70 6.42 54.38
N GLN A 317 3.99 6.12 54.18
CA GLN A 317 4.94 5.86 55.25
C GLN A 317 5.20 7.12 56.09
N ASN A 318 5.45 8.26 55.47
CA ASN A 318 5.71 9.53 56.16
C ASN A 318 4.52 9.97 57.00
N ILE A 319 3.30 9.87 56.47
CA ILE A 319 2.08 10.19 57.24
C ILE A 319 1.92 9.27 58.44
N THR A 320 2.18 7.98 58.28
CA THR A 320 2.12 7.00 59.37
C THR A 320 3.13 7.31 60.47
N ALA A 321 4.35 7.71 60.08
CA ALA A 321 5.40 8.14 61.01
C ALA A 321 4.97 9.41 61.81
N ILE A 322 4.46 10.43 61.09
CA ILE A 322 3.99 11.69 61.72
C ILE A 322 2.86 11.40 62.72
N ARG A 323 1.87 10.56 62.38
CA ARG A 323 0.77 10.18 63.27
C ARG A 323 1.28 9.43 64.51
N THR A 324 2.26 8.55 64.30
CA THR A 324 2.86 7.81 65.39
C THR A 324 3.53 8.75 66.38
N GLN A 325 4.32 9.72 65.91
CA GLN A 325 4.96 10.72 66.75
C GLN A 325 3.94 11.62 67.50
N ALA A 326 2.88 12.07 66.79
CA ALA A 326 1.80 12.84 67.39
C ALA A 326 1.11 12.05 68.53
N ASN A 327 0.87 10.76 68.36
CA ASN A 327 0.28 9.91 69.41
C ASN A 327 1.24 9.69 70.62
N ILE A 328 2.56 9.63 70.36
CA ILE A 328 3.54 9.54 71.47
C ILE A 328 3.49 10.83 72.29
N ILE A 329 3.50 12.00 71.64
CA ILE A 329 3.40 13.30 72.34
C ILE A 329 2.15 13.37 73.18
N LYS A 330 0.98 12.97 72.68
CA LYS A 330 -0.29 12.93 73.44
C LYS A 330 -0.22 12.05 74.72
N ARG A 331 0.60 10.99 74.68
CA ARG A 331 0.71 10.04 75.83
C ARG A 331 1.77 10.45 76.83
N VAL A 332 2.82 11.12 76.40
CA VAL A 332 4.00 11.43 77.26
C VAL A 332 3.85 12.81 77.96
N ASP A 333 3.26 13.79 77.26
CA ASP A 333 3.13 15.15 77.76
C ASP A 333 1.66 15.49 77.98
N ALA A 334 1.27 15.67 79.29
CA ALA A 334 -0.08 16.01 79.70
C ALA A 334 -0.37 17.53 79.64
N ALA A 335 0.55 18.35 79.21
CA ALA A 335 0.31 19.78 79.07
C ALA A 335 -0.78 20.04 77.97
N GLU A 336 -1.78 20.86 78.34
CA GLU A 336 -2.95 21.11 77.49
C GLU A 336 -2.55 21.60 76.09
N MET A 337 -1.49 22.39 75.93
CA MET A 337 -0.96 22.89 74.68
C MET A 337 -0.35 21.76 73.83
N SER A 338 0.43 20.87 74.39
CA SER A 338 1.04 19.73 73.73
C SER A 338 0.00 18.76 73.17
N VAL A 339 -1.05 18.48 73.93
CA VAL A 339 -2.18 17.63 73.56
C VAL A 339 -2.96 18.26 72.38
N ARG A 340 -3.20 19.59 72.41
CA ARG A 340 -3.84 20.33 71.34
C ARG A 340 -2.98 20.30 70.07
N CYS A 341 -1.69 20.61 70.12
CA CYS A 341 -0.77 20.59 68.98
C CYS A 341 -0.68 19.19 68.36
N ALA A 342 -0.55 18.15 69.21
CA ALA A 342 -0.52 16.77 68.69
C ALA A 342 -1.86 16.37 68.00
N GLY A 343 -3.01 16.83 68.57
CA GLY A 343 -4.32 16.63 67.92
C GLY A 343 -4.44 17.31 66.54
N THR A 344 -3.89 18.53 66.42
CA THR A 344 -3.87 19.25 65.14
C THR A 344 -2.96 18.54 64.10
N ILE A 345 -1.78 18.08 64.51
CA ILE A 345 -0.87 17.32 63.66
C ILE A 345 -1.54 16.01 63.17
N GLU A 346 -2.21 15.31 64.05
CA GLU A 346 -2.92 14.08 63.69
C GLU A 346 -4.04 14.35 62.66
N SER A 347 -4.86 15.39 62.88
CA SER A 347 -5.94 15.77 61.98
C SER A 347 -5.43 16.22 60.59
N LEU A 348 -4.34 17.00 60.55
CA LEU A 348 -3.70 17.40 59.31
C LEU A 348 -3.11 16.20 58.54
N SER A 349 -2.48 15.29 59.26
CA SER A 349 -1.95 14.04 58.67
C SER A 349 -3.04 13.18 58.05
N LEU A 350 -4.20 13.06 58.73
CA LEU A 350 -5.36 12.37 58.18
C LEU A 350 -5.89 13.05 56.89
N ASN A 351 -5.99 14.36 56.89
CA ASN A 351 -6.42 15.12 55.72
C ASN A 351 -5.48 14.93 54.53
N VAL A 352 -4.17 14.93 54.76
CA VAL A 352 -3.18 14.68 53.72
C VAL A 352 -3.29 13.23 53.22
N TYR A 353 -3.48 12.27 54.14
CA TYR A 353 -3.68 10.87 53.76
C TYR A 353 -4.90 10.66 52.86
N ASP A 354 -6.05 11.22 53.26
CA ASP A 354 -7.29 11.12 52.48
C ASP A 354 -7.17 11.81 51.13
N THR A 355 -6.47 12.93 51.06
CA THR A 355 -6.22 13.64 49.80
C THR A 355 -5.32 12.82 48.89
N THR A 356 -4.24 12.24 49.41
CA THR A 356 -3.33 11.37 48.68
C THR A 356 -4.06 10.12 48.18
N LYS A 357 -4.87 9.49 49.04
CA LYS A 357 -5.69 8.33 48.68
C LYS A 357 -6.63 8.65 47.53
N ARG A 358 -7.29 9.81 47.51
CA ARG A 358 -8.15 10.27 46.43
C ARG A 358 -7.36 10.52 45.11
N LEU A 359 -6.17 11.07 45.19
CA LEU A 359 -5.30 11.27 44.04
C LEU A 359 -4.82 9.95 43.46
N LEU A 360 -4.43 8.99 44.31
CA LEU A 360 -4.02 7.65 43.91
C LEU A 360 -5.14 6.91 43.17
N THR A 361 -6.37 6.99 43.67
CA THR A 361 -7.53 6.37 43.01
C THR A 361 -7.79 6.97 41.62
N LYS A 362 -7.54 8.29 41.45
CA LYS A 362 -7.64 8.94 40.16
C LYS A 362 -6.51 8.55 39.18
N LEU A 363 -5.28 8.41 39.71
CA LEU A 363 -4.11 8.05 38.90
C LEU A 363 -4.17 6.60 38.44
N ARG A 364 -4.41 5.66 39.38
CA ARG A 364 -4.56 4.22 39.13
C ARG A 364 -5.46 3.56 40.18
N PRO A 365 -6.44 2.80 39.72
CA PRO A 365 -7.22 1.97 40.65
C PRO A 365 -6.33 0.84 41.16
N LYS A 366 -5.95 0.91 42.44
CA LYS A 366 -5.18 -0.15 43.13
C LYS A 366 -5.90 -1.51 43.10
N MET A 367 -7.21 -1.48 42.90
CA MET A 367 -8.08 -2.65 42.81
C MET A 367 -7.68 -3.63 41.70
N LEU A 368 -7.19 -3.13 40.57
CA LEU A 368 -6.77 -3.98 39.45
C LEU A 368 -5.42 -4.70 39.67
N ASP A 369 -4.67 -4.32 40.71
CA ASP A 369 -3.44 -5.00 41.05
C ASP A 369 -3.69 -6.21 41.98
N ASP A 370 -4.75 -6.14 42.79
CA ASP A 370 -5.07 -7.12 43.80
C ASP A 370 -6.30 -7.99 43.48
N LEU A 371 -7.17 -7.53 42.52
CA LEU A 371 -8.45 -8.15 42.19
C LEU A 371 -8.61 -8.35 40.70
N ASP A 372 -9.39 -9.32 40.27
CA ASP A 372 -9.79 -9.48 38.87
C ASP A 372 -10.68 -8.32 38.40
N LEU A 373 -10.81 -8.15 37.10
CA LEU A 373 -11.60 -7.06 36.47
C LEU A 373 -13.04 -7.01 37.02
N LYS A 374 -13.68 -8.16 37.17
CA LYS A 374 -15.05 -8.26 37.68
C LYS A 374 -15.13 -7.72 39.09
N ASP A 375 -14.31 -8.25 39.99
CA ASP A 375 -14.29 -7.89 41.39
C ASP A 375 -13.93 -6.41 41.58
N SER A 376 -13.01 -5.89 40.72
CA SER A 376 -12.63 -4.48 40.71
C SER A 376 -13.78 -3.55 40.36
N VAL A 377 -14.59 -3.92 39.34
CA VAL A 377 -15.78 -3.12 38.96
C VAL A 377 -16.87 -3.20 40.03
N GLU A 378 -17.09 -4.37 40.61
CA GLU A 378 -18.04 -4.54 41.75
C GLU A 378 -17.62 -3.69 42.94
N GLN A 379 -16.33 -3.63 43.24
CA GLN A 379 -15.82 -2.79 44.32
C GLN A 379 -15.95 -1.30 44.01
N LEU A 380 -15.68 -0.89 42.74
CA LEU A 380 -15.90 0.48 42.28
C LEU A 380 -17.36 0.92 42.50
N ILE A 381 -18.31 0.04 42.16
CA ILE A 381 -19.76 0.31 42.40
C ILE A 381 -20.06 0.50 43.84
N ARG A 382 -19.53 -0.35 44.76
CA ARG A 382 -19.68 -0.22 46.23
C ARG A 382 -19.09 1.09 46.75
N GLU A 383 -17.90 1.51 46.25
CA GLU A 383 -17.26 2.76 46.67
C GLU A 383 -18.01 4.02 46.21
N MET A 384 -18.80 3.93 45.15
CA MET A 384 -19.62 5.05 44.61
C MET A 384 -20.98 5.17 45.32
N GLU A 385 -21.31 4.28 46.28
CA GLU A 385 -22.50 4.32 47.13
C GLU A 385 -23.83 4.46 46.37
N PHE A 386 -23.92 3.85 45.18
CA PHE A 386 -25.12 3.94 44.30
C PHE A 386 -26.38 3.43 45.02
N SER A 387 -26.25 2.39 45.84
CA SER A 387 -27.38 1.82 46.60
C SER A 387 -27.98 2.83 47.59
N ASP A 388 -27.13 3.68 48.21
CA ASP A 388 -27.54 4.70 49.16
C ASP A 388 -28.30 5.84 48.48
N HIS A 389 -28.07 5.99 47.17
CA HIS A 389 -28.75 6.97 46.32
C HIS A 389 -29.96 6.37 45.60
N GLY A 390 -30.35 5.13 45.89
CA GLY A 390 -31.52 4.46 45.32
C GLY A 390 -31.36 4.06 43.84
N VAL A 391 -30.11 3.86 43.36
CA VAL A 391 -29.81 3.42 41.99
C VAL A 391 -29.56 1.91 41.99
N ASP A 392 -30.32 1.17 41.19
CA ASP A 392 -30.13 -0.27 40.96
C ASP A 392 -29.10 -0.50 39.87
N ILE A 393 -28.12 -1.40 40.14
CA ILE A 393 -27.07 -1.72 39.16
C ILE A 393 -27.10 -3.22 38.83
N GLN A 394 -27.31 -3.53 37.57
CA GLN A 394 -27.32 -4.88 37.04
C GLN A 394 -26.01 -5.16 36.30
N LEU A 395 -25.31 -6.22 36.73
CA LEU A 395 -24.05 -6.68 36.14
C LEU A 395 -24.25 -8.02 35.45
N ASN A 396 -23.97 -8.07 34.15
CA ASN A 396 -23.98 -9.30 33.39
C ASN A 396 -22.59 -9.57 32.79
N TRP A 397 -21.97 -10.66 33.23
CA TRP A 397 -20.62 -11.03 32.87
C TRP A 397 -20.64 -12.41 32.20
N GLN A 398 -20.12 -12.49 30.93
CA GLN A 398 -20.07 -13.73 30.18
C GLN A 398 -18.68 -13.93 29.55
N GLY A 399 -18.08 -15.11 29.76
CA GLY A 399 -16.79 -15.48 29.19
C GLY A 399 -15.66 -15.61 30.24
N ASP A 400 -14.45 -15.89 29.78
CA ASP A 400 -13.25 -16.05 30.57
C ASP A 400 -12.40 -14.77 30.55
N TYR A 401 -12.27 -14.11 31.70
CA TYR A 401 -11.57 -12.84 31.88
C TYR A 401 -10.08 -13.01 32.21
N SER A 402 -9.64 -14.23 32.53
CA SER A 402 -8.26 -14.53 32.93
C SER A 402 -7.26 -14.30 31.76
N CYS A 403 -7.72 -14.49 30.55
CA CYS A 403 -6.89 -14.34 29.33
C CYS A 403 -6.78 -12.90 28.80
N LEU A 404 -7.39 -11.90 29.45
CA LEU A 404 -7.28 -10.52 29.03
C LEU A 404 -5.88 -9.96 29.33
N SER A 405 -5.30 -9.23 28.36
CA SER A 405 -4.08 -8.46 28.62
C SER A 405 -4.31 -7.36 29.65
N ASP A 406 -3.28 -6.99 30.40
CA ASP A 406 -3.38 -5.93 31.42
C ASP A 406 -3.88 -4.62 30.82
N THR A 407 -3.44 -4.27 29.62
CA THR A 407 -3.88 -3.07 28.90
C THR A 407 -5.38 -3.10 28.63
N LEU A 408 -5.92 -4.26 28.28
CA LEU A 408 -7.34 -4.42 27.98
C LEU A 408 -8.17 -4.38 29.28
N LYS A 409 -7.71 -5.03 30.36
CA LYS A 409 -8.32 -4.97 31.70
C LYS A 409 -8.42 -3.53 32.19
N VAL A 410 -7.31 -2.78 32.16
CA VAL A 410 -7.27 -1.37 32.55
C VAL A 410 -8.20 -0.52 31.70
N THR A 411 -8.22 -0.74 30.39
CA THR A 411 -9.09 0.02 29.49
C THR A 411 -10.56 -0.23 29.78
N LEU A 412 -10.98 -1.49 29.92
CA LEU A 412 -12.37 -1.84 30.27
C LEU A 412 -12.78 -1.27 31.61
N PHE A 413 -11.90 -1.36 32.63
CA PHE A 413 -12.14 -0.77 33.94
C PHE A 413 -12.33 0.75 33.86
N ARG A 414 -11.46 1.47 33.11
CA ARG A 414 -11.57 2.92 32.89
C ARG A 414 -12.86 3.31 32.18
N LEU A 415 -13.29 2.53 31.20
CA LEU A 415 -14.56 2.74 30.52
C LEU A 415 -15.74 2.61 31.50
N CYS A 416 -15.74 1.58 32.33
CA CYS A 416 -16.74 1.43 33.40
C CYS A 416 -16.69 2.60 34.39
N GLN A 417 -15.49 2.96 34.86
CA GLN A 417 -15.30 4.05 35.82
C GLN A 417 -15.81 5.39 35.31
N GLU A 418 -15.47 5.74 34.07
CA GLU A 418 -15.90 7.01 33.47
C GLU A 418 -17.40 7.03 33.17
N SER A 419 -17.94 5.92 32.72
CA SER A 419 -19.37 5.79 32.45
C SER A 419 -20.20 5.87 33.75
N LEU A 420 -19.77 5.17 34.82
CA LEU A 420 -20.40 5.24 36.12
C LEU A 420 -20.28 6.64 36.73
N ASN A 421 -19.13 7.31 36.63
CA ASN A 421 -18.96 8.69 37.06
C ASN A 421 -19.93 9.64 36.36
N ASN A 422 -20.10 9.46 35.05
CA ASN A 422 -21.01 10.27 34.27
C ASN A 422 -22.47 10.02 34.64
N ALA A 423 -22.83 8.76 34.84
CA ALA A 423 -24.16 8.39 35.35
C ALA A 423 -24.44 8.99 36.71
N HIS A 424 -23.52 8.89 37.66
CA HIS A 424 -23.63 9.43 39.01
C HIS A 424 -23.80 10.95 39.03
N LYS A 425 -23.01 11.67 38.17
CA LYS A 425 -22.98 13.14 38.18
C LYS A 425 -24.08 13.79 37.38
N TYR A 426 -24.48 13.16 36.26
CA TYR A 426 -25.25 13.85 35.22
C TYR A 426 -26.56 13.16 34.86
N ALA A 427 -26.66 11.83 35.01
CA ALA A 427 -27.79 11.10 34.47
C ALA A 427 -29.07 11.18 35.34
N GLY A 428 -28.94 11.28 36.65
CA GLY A 428 -30.10 11.14 37.55
C GLY A 428 -30.84 9.82 37.32
N ALA A 429 -30.11 8.77 36.96
CA ALA A 429 -30.64 7.47 36.63
C ALA A 429 -31.08 6.71 37.89
N SER A 430 -32.12 5.89 37.80
CA SER A 430 -32.52 4.93 38.81
C SER A 430 -32.08 3.49 38.52
N GLU A 431 -31.64 3.21 37.30
CA GLU A 431 -31.16 1.90 36.88
C GLU A 431 -29.97 2.05 35.94
N ILE A 432 -28.91 1.24 36.17
CA ILE A 432 -27.72 1.15 35.31
C ILE A 432 -27.47 -0.33 35.00
N LYS A 433 -27.25 -0.65 33.74
CA LYS A 433 -26.89 -1.99 33.27
C LYS A 433 -25.50 -2.00 32.68
N ILE A 434 -24.66 -2.92 33.15
CA ILE A 434 -23.32 -3.16 32.61
C ILE A 434 -23.27 -4.61 32.14
N GLU A 435 -23.01 -4.78 30.88
CA GLU A 435 -22.87 -6.07 30.22
C GLU A 435 -21.48 -6.20 29.61
N LEU A 436 -20.74 -7.23 29.95
CA LEU A 436 -19.46 -7.56 29.36
C LEU A 436 -19.47 -9.00 28.87
N ILE A 437 -19.33 -9.15 27.56
CA ILE A 437 -19.26 -10.44 26.87
C ILE A 437 -17.87 -10.60 26.26
N LEU A 438 -17.21 -11.70 26.59
CA LEU A 438 -15.89 -12.05 26.07
C LEU A 438 -15.98 -13.30 25.21
N ASP A 439 -15.92 -13.07 23.89
CA ASP A 439 -15.87 -14.11 22.87
C ASP A 439 -14.59 -13.96 22.03
N ASP A 440 -14.66 -13.90 20.73
CA ASP A 440 -13.55 -13.53 19.84
C ASP A 440 -13.12 -12.06 20.02
N GLN A 441 -14.03 -11.24 20.50
CA GLN A 441 -13.84 -9.84 20.84
C GLN A 441 -14.41 -9.56 22.23
N ALA A 442 -13.92 -8.51 22.90
CA ALA A 442 -14.53 -8.00 24.12
C ALA A 442 -15.62 -7.00 23.75
N TYR A 443 -16.85 -7.31 24.13
CA TYR A 443 -18.02 -6.44 23.95
C TYR A 443 -18.45 -5.91 25.33
N LEU A 444 -18.36 -4.59 25.51
CA LEU A 444 -18.83 -3.90 26.71
C LEU A 444 -20.00 -3.00 26.35
N GLN A 445 -21.11 -3.18 27.04
CA GLN A 445 -22.27 -2.29 26.96
C GLN A 445 -22.61 -1.73 28.34
N ILE A 446 -22.77 -0.41 28.41
CA ILE A 446 -23.19 0.29 29.61
C ILE A 446 -24.37 1.17 29.26
N SER A 447 -25.49 0.96 29.94
CA SER A 447 -26.72 1.72 29.70
C SER A 447 -27.32 2.23 31.01
N ASP A 448 -27.81 3.46 31.02
CA ASP A 448 -28.58 4.06 32.09
C ASP A 448 -29.96 4.51 31.58
N ASN A 449 -30.91 4.67 32.52
CA ASN A 449 -32.26 5.16 32.23
C ASN A 449 -32.43 6.64 32.59
N GLY A 450 -31.38 7.40 32.68
CA GLY A 450 -31.37 8.81 33.08
C GLY A 450 -31.82 9.80 32.02
N VAL A 451 -31.45 11.06 32.17
CA VAL A 451 -31.87 12.15 31.25
C VAL A 451 -31.21 12.08 29.86
N GLY A 452 -30.15 11.27 29.67
CA GLY A 452 -29.39 11.24 28.44
C GLY A 452 -28.51 12.48 28.24
N PHE A 453 -28.07 12.70 27.00
CA PHE A 453 -27.21 13.86 26.64
C PHE A 453 -27.57 14.40 25.26
N THR A 454 -27.16 15.67 24.99
CA THR A 454 -27.28 16.28 23.67
C THR A 454 -25.98 16.17 22.88
N ALA A 455 -26.02 16.31 21.55
CA ALA A 455 -24.84 16.31 20.71
C ALA A 455 -23.81 17.40 21.10
N GLN A 456 -24.28 18.51 21.73
CA GLN A 456 -23.40 19.59 22.21
C GLN A 456 -22.66 19.20 23.49
N ASP A 457 -23.23 18.36 24.33
CA ASP A 457 -22.64 17.89 25.59
C ASP A 457 -21.48 16.92 25.31
N LEU A 458 -21.58 16.12 24.26
CA LEU A 458 -20.50 15.24 23.78
C LEU A 458 -19.24 16.01 23.37
N LEU A 459 -19.40 17.20 22.80
CA LEU A 459 -18.28 18.03 22.33
C LEU A 459 -17.54 18.74 23.47
N LYS A 460 -18.16 18.93 24.62
CA LYS A 460 -17.60 19.67 25.77
C LYS A 460 -16.89 18.76 26.78
N GLY A 461 -17.16 17.47 26.81
CA GLY A 461 -16.65 16.55 27.82
C GLY A 461 -15.33 15.89 27.43
N MET A 462 -14.25 16.13 28.18
CA MET A 462 -12.96 15.44 27.99
C MET A 462 -13.05 13.93 28.27
N GLY A 463 -13.97 13.46 29.09
CA GLY A 463 -14.13 12.05 29.48
C GLY A 463 -14.54 11.15 28.30
N VAL A 464 -15.58 11.57 27.55
CA VAL A 464 -16.06 10.83 26.39
C VAL A 464 -15.00 10.74 25.30
N ARG A 465 -14.31 11.85 25.06
CA ARG A 465 -13.21 11.90 24.08
C ARG A 465 -12.07 10.97 24.48
N GLY A 466 -11.67 10.97 25.76
CA GLY A 466 -10.65 10.08 26.29
C GLY A 466 -11.03 8.60 26.18
N MET A 467 -12.31 8.26 26.39
CA MET A 467 -12.82 6.90 26.15
C MET A 467 -12.70 6.49 24.68
N GLN A 468 -13.11 7.35 23.75
CA GLN A 468 -13.02 7.09 22.31
C GLN A 468 -11.58 6.91 21.84
N GLU A 469 -10.68 7.80 22.27
CA GLU A 469 -9.26 7.75 21.91
C GLU A 469 -8.60 6.43 22.38
N ARG A 470 -8.90 5.97 23.60
CA ARG A 470 -8.41 4.69 24.16
C ARG A 470 -8.93 3.48 23.36
N VAL A 471 -10.23 3.46 23.06
CA VAL A 471 -10.84 2.37 22.29
C VAL A 471 -10.26 2.31 20.86
N GLN A 472 -10.13 3.44 20.20
CA GLN A 472 -9.57 3.52 18.84
C GLN A 472 -8.09 3.10 18.81
N ALA A 473 -7.30 3.47 19.79
CA ALA A 473 -5.89 3.11 19.87
C ALA A 473 -5.68 1.59 20.03
N LEU A 474 -6.61 0.90 20.67
CA LEU A 474 -6.62 -0.57 20.75
C LEU A 474 -7.25 -1.23 19.50
N GLY A 475 -7.64 -0.45 18.49
CA GLY A 475 -8.26 -0.96 17.28
C GLY A 475 -9.73 -1.33 17.45
N GLY A 476 -10.37 -0.87 18.52
CA GLY A 476 -11.78 -1.08 18.82
C GLY A 476 -12.70 -0.04 18.18
N LYS A 477 -14.00 -0.22 18.41
CA LYS A 477 -15.06 0.71 18.03
C LYS A 477 -15.89 1.07 19.25
N MET A 478 -16.25 2.34 19.37
CA MET A 478 -17.14 2.84 20.40
C MET A 478 -18.28 3.61 19.77
N THR A 479 -19.49 3.33 20.21
CA THR A 479 -20.70 4.06 19.84
C THR A 479 -21.39 4.55 21.11
N ILE A 480 -21.88 5.77 21.10
CA ILE A 480 -22.62 6.36 22.20
C ILE A 480 -23.95 6.86 21.61
N ASN A 481 -25.02 6.35 22.14
CA ASN A 481 -26.37 6.71 21.73
C ASN A 481 -27.14 7.28 22.93
N ALA A 482 -27.71 8.46 22.77
CA ALA A 482 -28.76 8.93 23.64
C ALA A 482 -30.09 8.54 23.00
N ASN A 483 -30.91 7.82 23.71
CA ASN A 483 -32.21 7.36 23.18
C ASN A 483 -33.27 8.50 23.13
N GLY A 484 -32.84 9.78 23.17
CA GLY A 484 -33.71 10.96 23.22
C GLY A 484 -33.79 11.60 24.62
N PRO A 485 -34.41 12.76 24.75
CA PRO A 485 -34.57 13.39 26.05
C PRO A 485 -35.44 12.50 26.95
N SER A 486 -34.88 12.12 28.11
CA SER A 486 -35.47 11.23 29.12
C SER A 486 -35.43 9.72 28.81
N SER A 487 -34.54 9.25 27.93
CA SER A 487 -34.43 7.80 27.60
C SER A 487 -33.05 7.21 27.89
N GLY A 488 -32.19 7.92 28.63
CA GLY A 488 -30.89 7.43 29.11
C GLY A 488 -29.79 7.43 28.08
N THR A 489 -28.62 6.94 28.49
CA THR A 489 -27.43 6.81 27.66
C THR A 489 -27.11 5.34 27.42
N ASN A 490 -26.68 4.99 26.22
CA ASN A 490 -26.15 3.67 25.89
C ASN A 490 -24.76 3.81 25.25
N ILE A 491 -23.76 3.25 25.90
CA ILE A 491 -22.38 3.19 25.45
C ILE A 491 -22.09 1.74 25.06
N SER A 492 -21.72 1.50 23.80
CA SER A 492 -21.33 0.18 23.31
C SER A 492 -19.91 0.23 22.77
N VAL A 493 -19.08 -0.67 23.25
CA VAL A 493 -17.65 -0.76 22.90
C VAL A 493 -17.33 -2.17 22.44
N THR A 494 -16.58 -2.28 21.36
CA THR A 494 -16.04 -3.54 20.86
C THR A 494 -14.52 -3.42 20.77
N LEU A 495 -13.79 -4.32 21.41
CA LEU A 495 -12.32 -4.33 21.45
C LEU A 495 -11.81 -5.70 20.96
N PRO A 496 -10.74 -5.73 20.14
CA PRO A 496 -10.11 -6.99 19.77
C PRO A 496 -9.48 -7.64 21.02
N LYS A 497 -9.64 -8.96 21.15
CA LYS A 497 -9.03 -9.75 22.20
C LYS A 497 -7.58 -10.03 21.79
N VAL A 498 -6.64 -9.17 22.18
CA VAL A 498 -5.20 -9.31 21.90
C VAL A 498 -4.41 -9.24 23.20
#